data_4e950002c2921b1e2526387ca3c7f9c9
#
_entry.id   4e950002c2921b1e2526387ca3c7f9c9
#
_cell.length_a   1.000
_cell.length_b   1.000
_cell.length_c   1.000
_cell.angle_alpha   90.00
_cell.angle_beta   90.00
_cell.angle_gamma   90.00
#
_symmetry.space_group_name_H-M   'P 1'
#
loop_
_entity.id
_entity.type
_entity.pdbx_description
1 polymer ?
#
loop_
_entity_poly.entity_id
_entity_poly.type
_entity_poly.pdbx_seq_one_letter_code
_entity_poly.pdbx_strand_id
1 'polypeptide(L)'
;MTATTAKFTAPNSPGSGITVTATSKADTTKSATATFGITDLLGVTTYHNDGSRDGVNNQEYVLTTSNVKSGTFGKLFSCAADGALFAQPLWVPNVNIGGGVHNVIVAATMRDSVFVFDADANPCVTYWHQTLIPTGETYGNWNDVGNDDIYPDIGILGTPVIDPSTNNIFVVTKTKTNATTYHQRIHALGMATGAEASGGPVDITATNVTSTGNCEGGSTMVFDPLWENQRPGLAIANGVVYVAWASHGDTAVWHGWVVGFNTSNLNISSVWNDTLIAVSGEIGCRGGIWMSGGAPAVDKDNNLYVLTGNGAFDGVGSFGDSFVKLTTPVLNVSDYFTPFNENTMQSTDADLGSSGTSVLFDQTAGPSLMIGGSKNGVIYVVDRANMGHHNTTTDMVVQEWTADGKSFSTPAFWNNTLYYFGIQFGTSHQGEMFPFDTGMGMFTTTPSASTTSLFRFTGATPSISASSPTTDGIVWALETGSHGTDHGAALAGPAVLHAFDATNIGTELWNSSTVPSDAAGNAVKFTVPTIANGKVYVPTRGNDDTEGGGTIFGEVDVYGLIP
;
A
#
# COMPACT_ATOMS: atom_id res chain seq x y z
N MET A 1 15.14 -40.44 -26.05
CA MET A 1 15.35 -39.49 -24.96
C MET A 1 14.36 -39.84 -23.86
N THR A 2 14.84 -40.23 -22.72
CA THR A 2 14.02 -40.52 -21.55
C THR A 2 13.54 -39.19 -20.91
N ALA A 3 12.42 -39.25 -20.23
CA ALA A 3 11.72 -38.11 -19.66
C ALA A 3 12.66 -37.05 -19.05
N THR A 4 12.44 -35.80 -19.41
CA THR A 4 13.19 -34.62 -18.95
C THR A 4 12.55 -33.95 -17.76
N THR A 5 11.51 -34.56 -17.18
CA THR A 5 10.76 -34.01 -16.03
C THR A 5 10.85 -34.95 -14.84
N ALA A 6 11.09 -34.38 -13.66
CA ALA A 6 10.98 -35.07 -12.37
C ALA A 6 9.94 -34.33 -11.51
N LYS A 7 9.09 -35.10 -10.82
CA LYS A 7 8.15 -34.53 -9.84
C LYS A 7 8.85 -34.43 -8.49
N PHE A 8 8.92 -33.22 -7.96
CA PHE A 8 9.31 -32.95 -6.59
C PHE A 8 8.05 -32.87 -5.71
N THR A 9 8.11 -33.47 -4.53
CA THR A 9 7.07 -33.29 -3.50
C THR A 9 7.69 -32.47 -2.38
N ALA A 10 7.13 -31.29 -2.13
CA ALA A 10 7.59 -30.41 -1.07
C ALA A 10 7.45 -31.09 0.30
N PRO A 11 8.42 -30.94 1.21
CA PRO A 11 8.24 -31.31 2.61
C PRO A 11 7.13 -30.48 3.26
N ASN A 12 6.54 -31.01 4.33
CA ASN A 12 5.45 -30.32 5.06
C ASN A 12 5.94 -29.20 5.98
N SER A 13 7.25 -29.06 6.17
CA SER A 13 7.83 -28.03 7.01
C SER A 13 8.40 -26.90 6.15
N PRO A 14 8.07 -25.65 6.42
CA PRO A 14 8.67 -24.52 5.74
C PRO A 14 10.16 -24.42 6.07
N GLY A 15 10.91 -23.76 5.19
CA GLY A 15 12.35 -23.56 5.38
C GLY A 15 13.08 -23.27 4.09
N SER A 16 14.35 -22.92 4.21
CA SER A 16 15.26 -22.63 3.10
C SER A 16 16.22 -23.79 2.80
N GLY A 17 16.98 -23.67 1.69
CA GLY A 17 18.10 -24.57 1.37
C GLY A 17 17.68 -25.95 0.85
N ILE A 18 16.45 -26.11 0.40
CA ILE A 18 16.00 -27.36 -0.22
C ILE A 18 16.64 -27.46 -1.59
N THR A 19 17.41 -28.53 -1.78
CA THR A 19 18.23 -28.72 -2.97
C THR A 19 17.75 -29.91 -3.77
N VAL A 20 17.49 -29.70 -5.07
CA VAL A 20 17.25 -30.76 -6.04
C VAL A 20 18.44 -30.83 -6.98
N THR A 21 19.08 -31.99 -7.03
CA THR A 21 20.24 -32.25 -7.91
C THR A 21 19.87 -33.23 -9.01
N ALA A 22 20.04 -32.81 -10.27
CA ALA A 22 19.95 -33.66 -11.44
C ALA A 22 21.36 -34.10 -11.86
N THR A 23 21.62 -35.41 -11.86
CA THR A 23 22.92 -35.98 -12.28
C THR A 23 22.75 -36.72 -13.59
N SER A 24 23.66 -36.48 -14.53
CA SER A 24 23.67 -37.18 -15.83
C SER A 24 23.95 -38.67 -15.65
N LYS A 25 23.12 -39.54 -16.26
CA LYS A 25 23.38 -41.00 -16.31
C LYS A 25 24.54 -41.37 -17.26
N ALA A 26 24.79 -40.53 -18.26
CA ALA A 26 25.85 -40.79 -19.24
C ALA A 26 27.23 -40.34 -18.73
N ASP A 27 27.24 -39.35 -17.85
CA ASP A 27 28.46 -38.85 -17.19
C ASP A 27 28.09 -38.40 -15.77
N THR A 28 28.33 -39.26 -14.80
CA THR A 28 27.98 -39.03 -13.40
C THR A 28 28.80 -37.91 -12.73
N THR A 29 29.80 -37.36 -13.40
CA THR A 29 30.54 -36.17 -12.96
C THR A 29 29.82 -34.87 -13.30
N LYS A 30 28.78 -34.93 -14.14
CA LYS A 30 27.97 -33.78 -14.55
C LYS A 30 26.66 -33.76 -13.78
N SER A 31 26.47 -32.70 -13.00
CA SER A 31 25.23 -32.44 -12.28
C SER A 31 24.86 -30.96 -12.36
N ALA A 32 23.57 -30.69 -12.23
CA ALA A 32 23.03 -29.35 -12.01
C ALA A 32 22.16 -29.36 -10.75
N THR A 33 22.22 -28.32 -9.99
CA THR A 33 21.53 -28.20 -8.71
C THR A 33 20.65 -26.96 -8.73
N ALA A 34 19.40 -27.09 -8.26
CA ALA A 34 18.51 -25.98 -7.96
C ALA A 34 18.23 -25.96 -6.45
N THR A 35 18.32 -24.79 -5.85
CA THR A 35 17.99 -24.56 -4.42
C THR A 35 16.78 -23.66 -4.34
N PHE A 36 15.82 -23.98 -3.47
CA PHE A 36 14.61 -23.20 -3.24
C PHE A 36 14.18 -23.29 -1.78
N GLY A 37 13.27 -22.42 -1.40
CA GLY A 37 12.60 -22.46 -0.10
C GLY A 37 11.15 -22.94 -0.22
N ILE A 38 10.58 -23.24 0.92
CA ILE A 38 9.15 -23.51 1.09
C ILE A 38 8.64 -22.55 2.13
N THR A 39 7.63 -21.79 1.76
CA THR A 39 6.93 -20.88 2.66
C THR A 39 5.59 -21.46 3.08
N ASP A 40 5.15 -21.12 4.28
CA ASP A 40 3.78 -21.30 4.79
C ASP A 40 3.00 -19.97 4.80
N LEU A 41 3.54 -18.93 4.14
CA LEU A 41 2.86 -17.67 3.96
C LEU A 41 1.53 -17.88 3.21
N LEU A 42 0.43 -17.45 3.82
CA LEU A 42 -0.91 -17.62 3.26
C LEU A 42 -1.22 -16.65 2.11
N GLY A 43 -0.38 -15.63 1.94
CA GLY A 43 -0.45 -14.63 0.88
C GLY A 43 -0.22 -13.22 1.41
N VAL A 44 0.12 -12.32 0.51
CA VAL A 44 0.04 -10.86 0.70
C VAL A 44 -1.21 -10.43 -0.06
N THR A 45 -2.33 -10.36 0.62
CA THR A 45 -3.67 -10.19 0.03
C THR A 45 -4.26 -8.78 0.18
N THR A 46 -3.50 -7.88 0.80
CA THR A 46 -3.88 -6.49 1.05
C THR A 46 -2.62 -5.62 1.18
N TYR A 47 -2.81 -4.31 1.14
CA TYR A 47 -1.74 -3.34 1.35
C TYR A 47 -0.96 -3.61 2.63
N HIS A 48 0.38 -3.53 2.54
CA HIS A 48 1.32 -3.61 3.64
C HIS A 48 1.17 -4.91 4.46
N ASN A 49 1.04 -6.03 3.74
CA ASN A 49 0.97 -7.42 4.11
C ASN A 49 -0.36 -7.87 4.75
N ASP A 50 -0.84 -7.24 5.80
CA ASP A 50 -2.06 -7.64 6.51
C ASP A 50 -2.87 -6.46 7.07
N GLY A 51 -3.92 -6.74 7.84
CA GLY A 51 -4.80 -5.73 8.42
C GLY A 51 -4.13 -4.83 9.45
N SER A 52 -3.07 -5.27 10.12
CA SER A 52 -2.33 -4.47 11.10
C SER A 52 -1.49 -3.36 10.45
N ARG A 53 -1.16 -3.51 9.17
CA ARG A 53 -0.31 -2.60 8.40
C ARG A 53 1.12 -2.49 8.93
N ASP A 54 1.62 -3.52 9.61
CA ASP A 54 3.00 -3.53 10.14
C ASP A 54 4.09 -3.72 9.07
N GLY A 55 3.69 -4.14 7.85
CA GLY A 55 4.57 -4.30 6.71
C GLY A 55 5.46 -5.55 6.75
N VAL A 56 5.11 -6.55 7.55
CA VAL A 56 6.02 -7.64 7.87
C VAL A 56 5.59 -8.97 7.24
N ASN A 57 6.54 -9.65 6.59
CA ASN A 57 6.47 -11.08 6.28
C ASN A 57 7.47 -11.84 7.17
N ASN A 58 7.00 -12.46 8.26
CA ASN A 58 7.81 -13.29 9.16
C ASN A 58 7.98 -14.74 8.68
N GLN A 59 7.59 -15.06 7.46
CA GLN A 59 7.63 -16.39 6.84
C GLN A 59 8.47 -16.38 5.55
N GLU A 60 9.46 -15.46 5.48
CA GLU A 60 10.43 -15.40 4.39
C GLU A 60 11.71 -16.16 4.79
N TYR A 61 11.82 -17.39 4.31
CA TYR A 61 12.89 -18.31 4.72
C TYR A 61 14.08 -18.32 3.76
N VAL A 62 13.99 -17.67 2.60
CA VAL A 62 15.00 -17.73 1.54
C VAL A 62 15.93 -16.52 1.56
N LEU A 63 15.35 -15.32 1.70
CA LEU A 63 16.12 -14.08 1.72
C LEU A 63 16.62 -13.81 3.15
N THR A 64 17.94 -13.72 3.29
CA THR A 64 18.61 -13.52 4.58
C THR A 64 19.63 -12.38 4.47
N THR A 65 20.01 -11.79 5.60
CA THR A 65 21.06 -10.76 5.65
C THR A 65 22.42 -11.25 5.11
N SER A 66 22.62 -12.56 5.04
CA SER A 66 23.87 -13.16 4.53
C SER A 66 23.89 -13.33 3.00
N ASN A 67 22.73 -13.48 2.35
CA ASN A 67 22.64 -13.78 0.91
C ASN A 67 22.09 -12.62 0.06
N VAL A 68 21.43 -11.63 0.66
CA VAL A 68 20.99 -10.41 -0.03
C VAL A 68 22.17 -9.45 -0.15
N LYS A 69 22.98 -9.63 -1.20
CA LYS A 69 24.17 -8.82 -1.49
C LYS A 69 24.56 -8.91 -2.96
N SER A 70 25.41 -8.00 -3.40
CA SER A 70 25.93 -8.01 -4.79
C SER A 70 26.57 -9.36 -5.15
N GLY A 71 26.21 -9.88 -6.33
CA GLY A 71 26.69 -11.15 -6.86
C GLY A 71 25.90 -12.38 -6.43
N THR A 72 24.97 -12.27 -5.47
CA THR A 72 24.07 -13.37 -5.07
C THR A 72 22.60 -12.99 -5.13
N PHE A 73 22.27 -11.70 -5.13
CA PHE A 73 20.92 -11.17 -5.24
C PHE A 73 20.86 -10.10 -6.33
N GLY A 74 19.80 -10.05 -7.12
CA GLY A 74 19.61 -9.08 -8.19
C GLY A 74 18.29 -9.26 -8.92
N LYS A 75 18.10 -8.51 -10.02
CA LYS A 75 16.91 -8.59 -10.87
C LYS A 75 16.89 -9.89 -11.67
N LEU A 76 15.79 -10.64 -11.57
CA LEU A 76 15.60 -11.93 -12.25
C LEU A 76 14.87 -11.77 -13.58
N PHE A 77 13.77 -11.02 -13.59
CA PHE A 77 12.94 -10.75 -14.77
C PHE A 77 11.97 -9.60 -14.46
N SER A 78 11.20 -9.21 -15.46
CA SER A 78 10.13 -8.23 -15.34
C SER A 78 8.86 -8.70 -16.03
N CYS A 79 7.71 -8.26 -15.53
CA CYS A 79 6.39 -8.48 -16.10
C CYS A 79 5.80 -7.15 -16.56
N ALA A 80 5.69 -6.96 -17.89
CA ALA A 80 5.16 -5.73 -18.46
C ALA A 80 3.64 -5.59 -18.26
N ALA A 81 3.20 -4.36 -18.00
CA ALA A 81 1.81 -3.94 -17.88
C ALA A 81 1.53 -2.73 -18.79
N ASP A 82 0.28 -2.34 -18.91
CA ASP A 82 -0.17 -1.30 -19.85
C ASP A 82 -0.18 0.12 -19.26
N GLY A 83 0.02 0.28 -17.95
CA GLY A 83 0.03 1.55 -17.25
C GLY A 83 0.85 1.48 -15.96
N ALA A 84 1.25 2.63 -15.42
CA ALA A 84 2.01 2.70 -14.18
C ALA A 84 1.26 2.05 -13.01
N LEU A 85 2.01 1.43 -12.10
CA LEU A 85 1.48 0.73 -10.94
C LEU A 85 1.66 1.59 -9.68
N PHE A 86 0.60 2.28 -9.26
CA PHE A 86 0.52 2.94 -7.95
C PHE A 86 0.17 1.94 -6.86
N ALA A 87 -0.63 0.92 -7.22
CA ALA A 87 -1.04 -0.15 -6.33
C ALA A 87 0.12 -1.09 -5.99
N GLN A 88 0.19 -1.54 -4.74
CA GLN A 88 1.11 -2.59 -4.34
C GLN A 88 0.76 -3.91 -5.06
N PRO A 89 1.70 -4.61 -5.69
CA PRO A 89 1.47 -5.95 -6.21
C PRO A 89 1.13 -6.93 -5.08
N LEU A 90 0.11 -7.77 -5.27
CA LEU A 90 -0.30 -8.74 -4.26
C LEU A 90 0.15 -10.14 -4.65
N TRP A 91 0.66 -10.93 -3.70
CA TRP A 91 1.14 -12.28 -3.92
C TRP A 91 0.18 -13.31 -3.32
N VAL A 92 -0.22 -14.31 -4.11
CA VAL A 92 -1.16 -15.36 -3.69
C VAL A 92 -0.60 -16.75 -4.03
N PRO A 93 -0.43 -17.64 -3.04
CA PRO A 93 0.06 -18.98 -3.27
C PRO A 93 -1.04 -19.92 -3.74
N ASN A 94 -0.61 -21.01 -4.40
CA ASN A 94 -1.41 -22.20 -4.66
C ASN A 94 -2.72 -21.94 -5.45
N VAL A 95 -2.73 -20.97 -6.36
CA VAL A 95 -3.88 -20.69 -7.22
C VAL A 95 -4.00 -21.76 -8.30
N ASN A 96 -5.20 -22.32 -8.47
CA ASN A 96 -5.46 -23.26 -9.55
C ASN A 96 -5.79 -22.48 -10.84
N ILE A 97 -4.80 -22.30 -11.71
CA ILE A 97 -4.86 -21.45 -12.91
C ILE A 97 -3.95 -22.02 -13.99
N GLY A 98 -4.23 -21.77 -15.27
CA GLY A 98 -3.38 -22.20 -16.38
C GLY A 98 -3.24 -23.71 -16.53
N GLY A 99 -4.12 -24.50 -15.92
CA GLY A 99 -4.07 -25.96 -15.93
C GLY A 99 -3.13 -26.58 -14.90
N GLY A 100 -2.65 -25.78 -13.94
CA GLY A 100 -1.80 -26.19 -12.82
C GLY A 100 -2.11 -25.44 -11.53
N VAL A 101 -1.28 -25.67 -10.52
CA VAL A 101 -1.28 -24.93 -9.26
C VAL A 101 -0.05 -24.03 -9.24
N HIS A 102 -0.24 -22.74 -9.14
CA HIS A 102 0.81 -21.72 -9.26
C HIS A 102 0.72 -20.68 -8.16
N ASN A 103 1.85 -20.07 -7.84
CA ASN A 103 1.86 -18.80 -7.10
C ASN A 103 1.69 -17.68 -8.13
N VAL A 104 0.92 -16.65 -7.77
CA VAL A 104 0.61 -15.57 -8.71
C VAL A 104 0.86 -14.20 -8.09
N ILE A 105 1.11 -13.22 -8.96
CA ILE A 105 1.12 -11.80 -8.66
C ILE A 105 -0.08 -11.14 -9.32
N VAL A 106 -0.86 -10.42 -8.52
CA VAL A 106 -1.93 -9.52 -8.96
C VAL A 106 -1.37 -8.12 -9.05
N ALA A 107 -1.48 -7.49 -10.21
CA ALA A 107 -1.04 -6.12 -10.46
C ALA A 107 -2.17 -5.31 -11.07
N ALA A 108 -2.40 -4.09 -10.56
CA ALA A 108 -3.42 -3.18 -11.06
C ALA A 108 -2.77 -1.86 -11.54
N THR A 109 -3.29 -1.30 -12.64
CA THR A 109 -2.66 -0.16 -13.31
C THR A 109 -3.56 1.08 -13.31
N MET A 110 -2.93 2.25 -13.44
CA MET A 110 -3.62 3.53 -13.61
C MET A 110 -4.41 3.63 -14.93
N ARG A 111 -4.42 2.59 -15.76
CA ARG A 111 -5.25 2.46 -16.98
C ARG A 111 -6.42 1.49 -16.80
N ASP A 112 -6.89 1.32 -15.56
CA ASP A 112 -8.03 0.47 -15.22
C ASP A 112 -7.87 -0.98 -15.71
N SER A 113 -6.66 -1.50 -15.64
CA SER A 113 -6.34 -2.88 -15.99
C SER A 113 -5.87 -3.68 -14.78
N VAL A 114 -6.22 -4.96 -14.75
CA VAL A 114 -5.73 -5.92 -13.77
C VAL A 114 -5.05 -7.08 -14.50
N PHE A 115 -3.85 -7.41 -14.04
CA PHE A 115 -3.04 -8.52 -14.52
C PHE A 115 -2.87 -9.57 -13.45
N VAL A 116 -2.85 -10.84 -13.85
CA VAL A 116 -2.36 -11.94 -13.01
C VAL A 116 -1.21 -12.63 -13.72
N PHE A 117 -0.03 -12.50 -13.11
CA PHE A 117 1.21 -13.09 -13.59
C PHE A 117 1.57 -14.35 -12.78
N ASP A 118 2.29 -15.28 -13.39
CA ASP A 118 3.01 -16.30 -12.65
C ASP A 118 4.12 -15.66 -11.81
N ALA A 119 4.12 -15.92 -10.50
CA ALA A 119 5.08 -15.33 -9.58
C ALA A 119 6.49 -15.92 -9.73
N ASP A 120 6.62 -17.08 -10.33
CA ASP A 120 7.86 -17.86 -10.34
C ASP A 120 8.47 -18.04 -11.75
N ALA A 121 7.70 -17.79 -12.82
CA ALA A 121 8.12 -18.05 -14.18
C ALA A 121 9.09 -16.99 -14.74
N ASN A 122 10.25 -17.44 -15.20
CA ASN A 122 11.21 -16.64 -15.96
C ASN A 122 11.45 -17.29 -17.33
N PRO A 123 11.07 -16.66 -18.47
CA PRO A 123 10.47 -15.33 -18.58
C PRO A 123 9.05 -15.24 -18.00
N CYS A 124 8.60 -14.01 -17.75
CA CYS A 124 7.27 -13.72 -17.20
C CYS A 124 6.15 -14.39 -18.00
N VAL A 125 5.18 -14.97 -17.30
CA VAL A 125 3.96 -15.54 -17.87
C VAL A 125 2.75 -14.79 -17.35
N THR A 126 1.90 -14.30 -18.24
CA THR A 126 0.60 -13.70 -17.91
C THR A 126 -0.48 -14.77 -18.04
N TYR A 127 -1.20 -15.06 -16.94
CA TYR A 127 -2.34 -15.97 -16.98
C TYR A 127 -3.57 -15.31 -17.58
N TRP A 128 -3.86 -14.08 -17.14
CA TRP A 128 -4.89 -13.24 -17.75
C TRP A 128 -4.61 -11.75 -17.51
N HIS A 129 -5.22 -10.96 -18.38
CA HIS A 129 -5.29 -9.51 -18.32
C HIS A 129 -6.73 -9.09 -18.60
N GLN A 130 -7.27 -8.21 -17.77
CA GLN A 130 -8.58 -7.61 -17.94
C GLN A 130 -8.46 -6.10 -17.93
N THR A 131 -8.92 -5.46 -19.01
CA THR A 131 -9.20 -4.04 -19.04
C THR A 131 -10.63 -3.84 -18.57
N LEU A 132 -10.79 -3.08 -17.49
CA LEU A 132 -12.11 -2.87 -16.85
C LEU A 132 -12.84 -1.64 -17.38
N ILE A 133 -12.43 -1.13 -18.53
CA ILE A 133 -13.02 0.04 -19.19
C ILE A 133 -14.18 -0.43 -20.07
N PRO A 134 -15.43 0.00 -19.80
CA PRO A 134 -16.57 -0.33 -20.66
C PRO A 134 -16.43 0.23 -22.06
N THR A 135 -17.11 -0.41 -23.04
CA THR A 135 -17.14 0.08 -24.42
C THR A 135 -17.67 1.50 -24.50
N GLY A 136 -16.91 2.40 -25.10
CA GLY A 136 -17.26 3.82 -25.24
C GLY A 136 -16.76 4.71 -24.09
N GLU A 137 -16.06 4.16 -23.13
CA GLU A 137 -15.40 4.90 -22.06
C GLU A 137 -13.86 4.89 -22.23
N THR A 138 -13.18 5.75 -21.48
CA THR A 138 -11.72 5.80 -21.31
C THR A 138 -11.37 6.01 -19.84
N TYR A 139 -10.15 5.72 -19.44
CA TYR A 139 -9.65 6.11 -18.11
C TYR A 139 -9.64 7.64 -17.95
N GLY A 140 -9.65 8.12 -16.69
CA GLY A 140 -9.46 9.52 -16.36
C GLY A 140 -8.01 9.98 -16.59
N ASN A 141 -7.77 11.28 -16.54
CA ASN A 141 -6.44 11.85 -16.59
C ASN A 141 -6.34 13.15 -15.77
N TRP A 142 -5.12 13.62 -15.54
CA TRP A 142 -4.82 14.80 -14.74
C TRP A 142 -5.55 16.09 -15.20
N ASN A 143 -5.79 16.29 -16.51
CA ASN A 143 -6.52 17.45 -17.04
C ASN A 143 -8.00 17.46 -16.59
N ASP A 144 -8.58 16.28 -16.33
CA ASP A 144 -9.97 16.17 -15.91
C ASP A 144 -10.21 16.82 -14.55
N VAL A 145 -9.22 16.71 -13.68
CA VAL A 145 -9.28 17.21 -12.29
C VAL A 145 -8.49 18.51 -12.09
N GLY A 146 -7.79 19.00 -13.12
CA GLY A 146 -7.02 20.24 -13.07
C GLY A 146 -5.85 20.20 -12.08
N ASN A 147 -5.35 18.99 -11.77
CA ASN A 147 -4.26 18.77 -10.85
C ASN A 147 -3.40 17.60 -11.33
N ASP A 148 -2.08 17.74 -11.30
CA ASP A 148 -1.09 16.78 -11.80
C ASP A 148 -0.37 15.97 -10.72
N ASP A 149 -0.89 15.95 -9.50
CA ASP A 149 -0.38 15.08 -8.42
C ASP A 149 -0.40 13.60 -8.82
N ILE A 150 -1.37 13.20 -9.63
CA ILE A 150 -1.42 11.90 -10.29
C ILE A 150 -1.30 12.13 -11.79
N TYR A 151 -0.22 11.64 -12.41
CA TYR A 151 0.12 11.92 -13.79
C TYR A 151 0.64 10.66 -14.52
N PRO A 152 0.31 10.41 -15.82
CA PRO A 152 -0.62 11.20 -16.66
C PRO A 152 -2.07 10.73 -16.56
N ASP A 153 -2.30 9.46 -16.24
CA ASP A 153 -3.60 8.79 -16.25
C ASP A 153 -4.15 8.64 -14.83
N ILE A 154 -5.46 8.52 -14.69
CA ILE A 154 -6.14 8.29 -13.40
C ILE A 154 -7.15 7.15 -13.59
N GLY A 155 -6.77 5.96 -13.14
CA GLY A 155 -7.61 4.77 -13.10
C GLY A 155 -7.49 4.10 -11.73
N ILE A 156 -7.08 2.82 -11.65
CA ILE A 156 -6.87 2.12 -10.38
C ILE A 156 -5.60 2.65 -9.72
N LEU A 157 -5.75 3.34 -8.58
CA LEU A 157 -4.65 3.89 -7.79
C LEU A 157 -4.51 3.17 -6.45
N GLY A 158 -5.63 2.85 -5.81
CA GLY A 158 -5.64 2.13 -4.53
C GLY A 158 -5.23 0.66 -4.70
N THR A 159 -4.43 0.15 -3.76
CA THR A 159 -4.08 -1.28 -3.73
C THR A 159 -5.33 -2.14 -3.62
N PRO A 160 -5.51 -3.14 -4.49
CA PRO A 160 -6.59 -4.11 -4.40
C PRO A 160 -6.62 -4.82 -3.05
N VAL A 161 -7.74 -5.47 -2.74
CA VAL A 161 -7.80 -6.45 -1.66
C VAL A 161 -8.33 -7.78 -2.19
N ILE A 162 -7.78 -8.87 -1.71
CA ILE A 162 -8.18 -10.23 -2.10
C ILE A 162 -8.85 -10.89 -0.91
N ASP A 163 -10.06 -11.38 -1.12
CA ASP A 163 -10.75 -12.21 -0.13
C ASP A 163 -10.35 -13.67 -0.31
N PRO A 164 -9.55 -14.25 0.59
CA PRO A 164 -9.10 -15.64 0.46
C PRO A 164 -10.25 -16.65 0.61
N SER A 165 -11.40 -16.25 1.15
CA SER A 165 -12.56 -17.13 1.30
C SER A 165 -13.34 -17.33 0.00
N THR A 166 -13.37 -16.31 -0.85
CA THR A 166 -14.06 -16.33 -2.16
C THR A 166 -13.10 -16.41 -3.34
N ASN A 167 -11.79 -16.15 -3.14
CA ASN A 167 -10.78 -15.95 -4.16
C ASN A 167 -11.15 -14.83 -5.16
N ASN A 168 -11.81 -13.79 -4.69
CA ASN A 168 -12.12 -12.61 -5.47
C ASN A 168 -11.12 -11.48 -5.19
N ILE A 169 -10.74 -10.79 -6.26
CA ILE A 169 -9.92 -9.56 -6.22
C ILE A 169 -10.89 -8.39 -6.31
N PHE A 170 -10.84 -7.47 -5.35
CA PHE A 170 -11.66 -6.25 -5.36
C PHE A 170 -10.80 -5.06 -5.74
N VAL A 171 -11.29 -4.26 -6.70
CA VAL A 171 -10.65 -3.03 -7.20
C VAL A 171 -11.69 -1.96 -7.49
N VAL A 172 -11.26 -0.70 -7.49
CA VAL A 172 -12.10 0.43 -7.90
C VAL A 172 -11.49 1.10 -9.12
N THR A 173 -12.28 1.26 -10.17
CA THR A 173 -11.89 1.95 -11.42
C THR A 173 -12.39 3.38 -11.44
N LYS A 174 -11.72 4.23 -12.25
CA LYS A 174 -12.19 5.59 -12.57
C LYS A 174 -12.14 5.82 -14.08
N THR A 175 -13.30 5.88 -14.70
CA THR A 175 -13.47 6.04 -16.16
C THR A 175 -14.29 7.28 -16.49
N LYS A 176 -14.34 7.64 -17.78
CA LYS A 176 -15.18 8.71 -18.31
C LYS A 176 -15.75 8.34 -19.68
N THR A 177 -17.01 8.73 -19.92
CA THR A 177 -17.63 8.66 -21.25
C THR A 177 -17.26 9.87 -22.11
N ASN A 178 -17.09 11.04 -21.49
CA ASN A 178 -16.74 12.31 -22.13
C ASN A 178 -16.16 13.29 -21.09
N ALA A 179 -15.90 14.52 -21.47
CA ALA A 179 -15.29 15.54 -20.60
C ALA A 179 -16.15 15.97 -19.39
N THR A 180 -17.38 15.51 -19.26
CA THR A 180 -18.32 15.92 -18.20
C THR A 180 -19.00 14.74 -17.49
N THR A 181 -18.75 13.51 -17.91
CA THR A 181 -19.42 12.32 -17.35
C THR A 181 -18.39 11.30 -16.90
N TYR A 182 -18.22 11.21 -15.59
CA TYR A 182 -17.25 10.35 -14.91
C TYR A 182 -17.95 9.23 -14.17
N HIS A 183 -17.25 8.12 -14.04
CA HIS A 183 -17.74 6.91 -13.39
C HIS A 183 -16.66 6.37 -12.44
N GLN A 184 -17.09 5.92 -11.27
CA GLN A 184 -16.27 5.04 -10.44
C GLN A 184 -17.06 3.77 -10.17
N ARG A 185 -16.37 2.61 -10.23
CA ARG A 185 -17.00 1.30 -10.06
C ARG A 185 -16.14 0.41 -9.19
N ILE A 186 -16.80 -0.30 -8.29
CA ILE A 186 -16.18 -1.42 -7.62
C ILE A 186 -16.39 -2.70 -8.43
N HIS A 187 -15.33 -3.45 -8.64
CA HIS A 187 -15.30 -4.73 -9.34
C HIS A 187 -14.94 -5.85 -8.36
N ALA A 188 -15.45 -7.04 -8.60
CA ALA A 188 -15.04 -8.28 -7.97
C ALA A 188 -14.61 -9.25 -9.06
N LEU A 189 -13.31 -9.54 -9.18
CA LEU A 189 -12.75 -10.38 -10.23
C LEU A 189 -12.36 -11.74 -9.68
N GLY A 190 -12.85 -12.81 -10.29
CA GLY A 190 -12.43 -14.16 -9.92
C GLY A 190 -10.94 -14.39 -10.20
N MET A 191 -10.17 -14.78 -9.20
CA MET A 191 -8.71 -14.96 -9.27
C MET A 191 -8.23 -15.82 -10.45
N ALA A 192 -8.93 -16.91 -10.74
CA ALA A 192 -8.51 -17.85 -11.77
C ALA A 192 -8.82 -17.37 -13.21
N THR A 193 -9.74 -16.45 -13.41
CA THR A 193 -10.28 -16.12 -14.74
C THR A 193 -10.33 -14.64 -15.07
N GLY A 194 -10.24 -13.75 -14.07
CA GLY A 194 -10.48 -12.32 -14.23
C GLY A 194 -11.94 -11.95 -14.54
N ALA A 195 -12.84 -12.92 -14.56
CA ALA A 195 -14.27 -12.65 -14.83
C ALA A 195 -14.93 -11.95 -13.64
N GLU A 196 -15.89 -11.06 -13.93
CA GLU A 196 -16.71 -10.45 -12.90
C GLU A 196 -17.46 -11.49 -12.07
N ALA A 197 -17.46 -11.29 -10.76
CA ALA A 197 -18.08 -12.12 -9.75
C ALA A 197 -18.93 -11.27 -8.80
N SER A 198 -19.64 -11.90 -7.89
CA SER A 198 -20.39 -11.22 -6.81
C SER A 198 -21.36 -10.12 -7.26
N GLY A 199 -21.83 -10.18 -8.50
CA GLY A 199 -22.75 -9.18 -9.05
C GLY A 199 -22.10 -7.88 -9.51
N GLY A 200 -20.77 -7.85 -9.64
CA GLY A 200 -20.03 -6.72 -10.17
C GLY A 200 -20.16 -6.51 -11.68
N PRO A 201 -19.70 -5.35 -12.20
CA PRO A 201 -19.33 -4.17 -11.44
C PRO A 201 -20.53 -3.41 -10.85
N VAL A 202 -20.29 -2.62 -9.79
CA VAL A 202 -21.32 -1.75 -9.20
C VAL A 202 -20.88 -0.29 -9.28
N ASP A 203 -21.71 0.58 -9.87
CA ASP A 203 -21.47 2.01 -9.96
C ASP A 203 -21.55 2.69 -8.58
N ILE A 204 -20.60 3.58 -8.32
CA ILE A 204 -20.52 4.43 -7.13
C ILE A 204 -20.93 5.84 -7.56
N THR A 205 -22.09 6.31 -7.08
CA THR A 205 -22.75 7.48 -7.65
C THR A 205 -23.36 8.39 -6.56
N ALA A 206 -23.70 9.61 -6.95
CA ALA A 206 -24.44 10.56 -6.13
C ALA A 206 -25.82 10.06 -5.64
N THR A 207 -26.34 8.97 -6.21
CA THR A 207 -27.65 8.41 -5.84
C THR A 207 -27.58 7.28 -4.83
N ASN A 208 -26.44 6.57 -4.75
CA ASN A 208 -26.27 5.45 -3.85
C ASN A 208 -25.22 5.69 -2.74
N VAL A 209 -24.40 6.74 -2.86
CA VAL A 209 -23.47 7.17 -1.82
C VAL A 209 -23.83 8.61 -1.43
N THR A 210 -24.52 8.74 -0.31
CA THR A 210 -25.00 10.02 0.23
C THR A 210 -24.86 10.03 1.74
N SER A 211 -24.77 11.21 2.32
CA SER A 211 -24.79 11.43 3.76
C SER A 211 -25.64 12.64 4.13
N THR A 212 -26.19 12.63 5.35
CA THR A 212 -26.94 13.78 5.87
C THR A 212 -25.99 14.72 6.60
N GLY A 213 -25.92 15.96 6.14
CA GLY A 213 -25.04 16.98 6.73
C GLY A 213 -25.28 18.34 6.09
N ASN A 214 -24.73 19.39 6.67
CA ASN A 214 -24.92 20.75 6.18
C ASN A 214 -23.62 21.39 5.67
N CYS A 215 -22.59 20.63 5.53
CA CYS A 215 -21.25 21.10 5.19
C CYS A 215 -21.19 21.80 3.83
N GLU A 216 -22.00 21.37 2.87
CA GLU A 216 -22.14 22.01 1.55
C GLU A 216 -23.26 23.06 1.49
N GLY A 217 -23.77 23.51 2.64
CA GLY A 217 -24.87 24.49 2.71
C GLY A 217 -26.27 23.92 2.42
N GLY A 218 -26.37 22.61 2.16
CA GLY A 218 -27.63 21.85 2.01
C GLY A 218 -27.96 21.01 3.23
N SER A 219 -28.73 19.96 3.03
CA SER A 219 -29.02 18.93 4.06
C SER A 219 -28.55 17.54 3.66
N THR A 220 -28.00 17.39 2.47
CA THR A 220 -27.53 16.13 1.90
C THR A 220 -26.23 16.37 1.15
N MET A 221 -25.24 15.58 1.42
CA MET A 221 -23.98 15.53 0.72
C MET A 221 -23.98 14.31 -0.19
N VAL A 222 -23.41 14.43 -1.37
CA VAL A 222 -23.44 13.40 -2.41
C VAL A 222 -22.03 13.13 -2.94
N PHE A 223 -21.78 11.89 -3.26
CA PHE A 223 -20.53 11.47 -3.88
C PHE A 223 -20.41 12.02 -5.31
N ASP A 224 -19.26 12.63 -5.64
CA ASP A 224 -18.97 13.08 -7.01
C ASP A 224 -17.85 12.22 -7.63
N PRO A 225 -18.14 11.40 -8.65
CA PRO A 225 -17.15 10.54 -9.29
C PRO A 225 -15.96 11.28 -9.94
N LEU A 226 -16.11 12.56 -10.24
CA LEU A 226 -15.02 13.38 -10.79
C LEU A 226 -14.02 13.76 -9.70
N TRP A 227 -14.51 14.33 -8.59
CA TRP A 227 -13.64 14.99 -7.61
C TRP A 227 -13.12 14.07 -6.51
N GLU A 228 -13.85 13.01 -6.22
CA GLU A 228 -13.43 12.04 -5.22
C GLU A 228 -12.29 11.15 -5.75
N ASN A 229 -11.18 11.14 -5.03
CA ASN A 229 -9.96 10.39 -5.38
C ASN A 229 -9.91 9.07 -4.60
N GLN A 230 -10.09 7.95 -5.29
CA GLN A 230 -9.91 6.63 -4.69
C GLN A 230 -8.42 6.30 -4.61
N ARG A 231 -7.71 6.94 -3.68
CA ARG A 231 -6.26 6.80 -3.49
C ARG A 231 -5.88 5.70 -2.50
N PRO A 232 -6.59 5.50 -1.34
CA PRO A 232 -6.26 4.46 -0.37
C PRO A 232 -6.41 3.06 -0.95
N GLY A 233 -5.57 2.13 -0.47
CA GLY A 233 -5.82 0.71 -0.69
C GLY A 233 -7.14 0.26 -0.03
N LEU A 234 -7.68 -0.85 -0.48
CA LEU A 234 -8.92 -1.42 0.04
C LEU A 234 -8.64 -2.28 1.29
N ALA A 235 -9.65 -2.43 2.14
CA ALA A 235 -9.60 -3.29 3.32
C ALA A 235 -10.82 -4.22 3.38
N ILE A 236 -10.68 -5.38 4.02
CA ILE A 236 -11.80 -6.30 4.30
C ILE A 236 -11.93 -6.51 5.81
N ALA A 237 -13.16 -6.36 6.31
CA ALA A 237 -13.52 -6.76 7.67
C ALA A 237 -14.98 -7.27 7.68
N ASN A 238 -15.27 -8.32 8.44
CA ASN A 238 -16.63 -8.87 8.60
C ASN A 238 -17.37 -9.18 7.29
N GLY A 239 -16.66 -9.62 6.22
CA GLY A 239 -17.25 -9.94 4.93
C GLY A 239 -17.69 -8.71 4.12
N VAL A 240 -17.11 -7.56 4.42
CA VAL A 240 -17.34 -6.27 3.75
C VAL A 240 -16.02 -5.70 3.27
N VAL A 241 -15.96 -5.27 2.00
CA VAL A 241 -14.86 -4.48 1.45
C VAL A 241 -15.10 -3.01 1.77
N TYR A 242 -14.14 -2.35 2.37
CA TYR A 242 -14.16 -0.93 2.68
C TYR A 242 -13.26 -0.18 1.71
N VAL A 243 -13.85 0.83 1.07
CA VAL A 243 -13.19 1.73 0.12
C VAL A 243 -13.23 3.13 0.70
N ALA A 244 -12.11 3.86 0.62
CA ALA A 244 -12.00 5.22 1.12
C ALA A 244 -11.60 6.19 0.00
N TRP A 245 -11.94 7.47 0.16
CA TRP A 245 -11.67 8.53 -0.82
C TRP A 245 -11.13 9.80 -0.17
N ALA A 246 -10.45 10.57 -0.99
CA ALA A 246 -9.93 11.90 -0.71
C ALA A 246 -10.17 12.83 -1.91
N SER A 247 -9.45 13.95 -1.96
CA SER A 247 -9.47 14.91 -3.07
C SER A 247 -8.44 14.63 -4.16
N HIS A 248 -8.56 15.34 -5.28
CA HIS A 248 -7.49 15.57 -6.25
C HIS A 248 -6.89 16.97 -6.03
N GLY A 249 -5.77 17.06 -5.29
CA GLY A 249 -5.02 18.30 -5.10
C GLY A 249 -5.86 19.44 -4.51
N ASP A 250 -6.77 19.13 -3.61
CA ASP A 250 -7.66 20.09 -2.93
C ASP A 250 -8.50 20.96 -3.87
N THR A 251 -8.82 20.45 -5.04
CA THR A 251 -9.67 21.13 -6.02
C THR A 251 -11.15 20.76 -5.82
N ALA A 252 -12.04 21.74 -5.98
CA ALA A 252 -13.50 21.62 -5.82
C ALA A 252 -13.97 21.25 -4.40
N VAL A 253 -15.21 20.84 -4.25
CA VAL A 253 -15.76 20.30 -3.00
C VAL A 253 -15.51 18.80 -2.98
N TRP A 254 -14.90 18.33 -1.89
CA TRP A 254 -14.63 16.91 -1.65
C TRP A 254 -14.81 16.56 -0.18
N HIS A 255 -14.86 15.28 0.10
CA HIS A 255 -14.95 14.74 1.47
C HIS A 255 -14.13 13.47 1.62
N GLY A 256 -13.85 13.11 2.86
CA GLY A 256 -13.40 11.78 3.20
C GLY A 256 -14.60 10.83 3.29
N TRP A 257 -14.78 9.98 2.28
CA TRP A 257 -15.78 8.94 2.28
C TRP A 257 -15.18 7.59 2.69
N VAL A 258 -15.94 6.79 3.42
CA VAL A 258 -15.73 5.35 3.56
C VAL A 258 -17.03 4.63 3.21
N VAL A 259 -16.97 3.73 2.25
CA VAL A 259 -18.13 2.95 1.81
C VAL A 259 -17.84 1.46 1.95
N GLY A 260 -18.73 0.73 2.61
CA GLY A 260 -18.67 -0.71 2.75
C GLY A 260 -19.51 -1.43 1.69
N PHE A 261 -18.92 -2.44 1.02
CA PHE A 261 -19.59 -3.30 0.03
C PHE A 261 -19.49 -4.75 0.47
N ASN A 262 -20.61 -5.47 0.49
CA ASN A 262 -20.60 -6.90 0.82
C ASN A 262 -19.76 -7.71 -0.19
N THR A 263 -18.83 -8.54 0.29
CA THR A 263 -17.96 -9.35 -0.58
C THR A 263 -18.73 -10.34 -1.45
N SER A 264 -19.96 -10.74 -1.05
CA SER A 264 -20.75 -11.75 -1.75
C SER A 264 -21.61 -11.22 -2.90
N ASN A 265 -21.94 -9.91 -2.92
CA ASN A 265 -22.89 -9.35 -3.90
C ASN A 265 -22.67 -7.87 -4.25
N LEU A 266 -21.62 -7.23 -3.68
CA LEU A 266 -21.28 -5.82 -3.84
C LEU A 266 -22.38 -4.81 -3.47
N ASN A 267 -23.43 -5.24 -2.76
CA ASN A 267 -24.39 -4.29 -2.22
C ASN A 267 -23.74 -3.40 -1.16
N ILE A 268 -24.04 -2.11 -1.19
CA ILE A 268 -23.57 -1.16 -0.16
C ILE A 268 -24.17 -1.58 1.19
N SER A 269 -23.31 -1.79 2.17
CA SER A 269 -23.67 -2.14 3.55
C SER A 269 -23.74 -0.92 4.45
N SER A 270 -22.86 0.07 4.23
CA SER A 270 -22.80 1.29 5.02
C SER A 270 -22.02 2.38 4.30
N VAL A 271 -22.30 3.63 4.65
CA VAL A 271 -21.61 4.83 4.16
C VAL A 271 -21.25 5.67 5.38
N TRP A 272 -20.02 6.14 5.44
CA TRP A 272 -19.55 7.13 6.40
C TRP A 272 -18.86 8.28 5.66
N ASN A 273 -19.05 9.49 6.13
CA ASN A 273 -18.40 10.70 5.66
C ASN A 273 -17.77 11.39 6.85
N ASP A 274 -16.54 11.84 6.71
CA ASP A 274 -15.74 12.37 7.81
C ASP A 274 -16.07 13.82 8.17
N THR A 275 -16.78 14.57 7.31
CA THR A 275 -17.05 16.01 7.50
C THR A 275 -18.50 16.37 7.17
N LEU A 276 -19.41 16.05 8.10
CA LEU A 276 -20.86 16.25 7.94
C LEU A 276 -21.33 17.67 8.27
N ILE A 277 -20.63 18.35 9.21
CA ILE A 277 -21.09 19.60 9.83
C ILE A 277 -20.15 20.74 9.47
N ALA A 278 -20.71 21.84 8.97
CA ALA A 278 -19.96 23.07 8.76
C ALA A 278 -19.58 23.70 10.11
N VAL A 279 -18.29 23.90 10.32
CA VAL A 279 -17.75 24.51 11.54
C VAL A 279 -17.44 25.99 11.26
N SER A 280 -17.94 26.88 12.12
CA SER A 280 -17.78 28.33 11.94
C SER A 280 -16.33 28.75 12.12
N GLY A 281 -15.77 29.40 11.11
CA GLY A 281 -14.39 29.88 11.13
C GLY A 281 -13.38 28.91 10.48
N GLU A 282 -13.79 27.72 10.09
CA GLU A 282 -12.98 26.76 9.38
C GLU A 282 -13.17 26.81 7.85
N ILE A 283 -12.18 26.34 7.11
CA ILE A 283 -12.17 26.40 5.65
C ILE A 283 -12.90 25.19 5.07
N GLY A 284 -14.21 25.32 4.89
CA GLY A 284 -15.02 24.32 4.21
C GLY A 284 -15.12 22.99 4.97
N CYS A 285 -15.69 22.01 4.33
CA CYS A 285 -15.87 20.68 4.90
C CYS A 285 -14.61 19.84 4.79
N ARG A 286 -14.16 19.56 3.58
CA ARG A 286 -12.90 18.86 3.28
C ARG A 286 -12.77 17.51 4.02
N GLY A 287 -11.66 17.27 4.69
CA GLY A 287 -11.31 15.99 5.28
C GLY A 287 -10.41 15.23 4.32
N GLY A 288 -10.90 14.16 3.80
CA GLY A 288 -10.17 13.37 2.83
C GLY A 288 -9.30 12.29 3.47
N ILE A 289 -9.50 11.06 2.99
CA ILE A 289 -8.75 9.89 3.46
C ILE A 289 -7.86 9.45 2.32
N TRP A 290 -6.65 10.05 2.21
CA TRP A 290 -5.72 9.73 1.14
C TRP A 290 -4.54 8.85 1.59
N MET A 291 -4.11 8.97 2.83
CA MET A 291 -3.13 8.14 3.52
C MET A 291 -1.92 7.75 2.65
N SER A 292 -1.50 8.63 1.72
CA SER A 292 -0.41 8.35 0.75
C SER A 292 -0.54 7.01 0.01
N GLY A 293 -1.77 6.52 -0.19
CA GLY A 293 -2.06 5.22 -0.79
C GLY A 293 -2.11 4.05 0.18
N GLY A 294 -1.89 4.29 1.47
CA GLY A 294 -2.11 3.29 2.52
C GLY A 294 -3.58 2.87 2.61
N ALA A 295 -3.84 1.68 3.12
CA ALA A 295 -5.20 1.18 3.30
C ALA A 295 -5.68 1.38 4.75
N PRO A 296 -6.98 1.50 5.00
CA PRO A 296 -7.52 1.46 6.35
C PRO A 296 -6.98 0.25 7.11
N ALA A 297 -6.51 0.45 8.35
CA ALA A 297 -6.06 -0.66 9.18
C ALA A 297 -7.26 -1.37 9.82
N VAL A 298 -7.11 -2.68 10.08
CA VAL A 298 -8.17 -3.52 10.65
C VAL A 298 -7.62 -4.27 11.83
N ASP A 299 -8.24 -4.13 13.01
CA ASP A 299 -7.83 -4.88 14.19
C ASP A 299 -8.46 -6.29 14.27
N LYS A 300 -8.03 -7.07 15.26
CA LYS A 300 -8.54 -8.44 15.51
C LYS A 300 -10.04 -8.50 15.84
N ASP A 301 -10.62 -7.39 16.27
CA ASP A 301 -12.03 -7.26 16.59
C ASP A 301 -12.83 -6.70 15.39
N ASN A 302 -12.16 -6.58 14.23
CA ASN A 302 -12.66 -6.03 12.98
C ASN A 302 -13.05 -4.54 13.03
N ASN A 303 -12.52 -3.75 13.96
CA ASN A 303 -12.64 -2.30 13.85
C ASN A 303 -11.74 -1.77 12.74
N LEU A 304 -12.23 -0.76 12.04
CA LEU A 304 -11.51 -0.08 10.95
C LEU A 304 -10.89 1.21 11.47
N TYR A 305 -9.66 1.50 11.08
CA TYR A 305 -8.95 2.72 11.45
C TYR A 305 -8.57 3.49 10.20
N VAL A 306 -8.89 4.78 10.16
CA VAL A 306 -8.52 5.70 9.09
C VAL A 306 -7.88 6.97 9.67
N LEU A 307 -7.06 7.63 8.85
CA LEU A 307 -6.51 8.95 9.12
C LEU A 307 -7.14 9.93 8.13
N THR A 308 -7.68 11.02 8.64
CA THR A 308 -8.26 12.08 7.84
C THR A 308 -7.29 13.25 7.67
N GLY A 309 -7.37 13.94 6.56
CA GLY A 309 -6.59 15.14 6.28
C GLY A 309 -7.30 16.42 6.74
N ASN A 310 -6.77 17.56 6.29
CA ASN A 310 -7.31 18.88 6.60
C ASN A 310 -8.80 18.98 6.35
N GLY A 311 -9.58 19.37 7.34
CA GLY A 311 -11.04 19.49 7.23
C GLY A 311 -11.68 20.00 8.50
N ALA A 312 -12.97 20.21 8.46
CA ALA A 312 -13.75 20.66 9.61
C ALA A 312 -13.67 19.64 10.76
N PHE A 313 -13.55 20.15 11.99
CA PHE A 313 -13.53 19.33 13.19
C PHE A 313 -14.51 19.88 14.24
N ASP A 314 -15.44 19.03 14.71
CA ASP A 314 -16.30 19.31 15.87
C ASP A 314 -16.36 18.14 16.88
N GLY A 315 -15.73 17.02 16.56
CA GLY A 315 -15.70 15.81 17.38
C GLY A 315 -17.05 15.07 17.49
N VAL A 316 -18.03 15.40 16.65
CA VAL A 316 -19.38 14.82 16.64
C VAL A 316 -19.77 14.35 15.24
N GLY A 317 -19.70 15.21 14.27
CA GLY A 317 -20.05 14.95 12.87
C GLY A 317 -18.93 15.28 11.90
N SER A 318 -17.88 15.94 12.35
CA SER A 318 -16.73 16.31 11.53
C SER A 318 -15.43 15.97 12.24
N PHE A 319 -14.54 15.24 11.54
CA PHE A 319 -13.32 14.64 12.07
C PHE A 319 -12.13 14.92 11.13
N GLY A 320 -11.92 16.19 10.73
CA GLY A 320 -10.70 16.59 10.02
C GLY A 320 -9.47 16.39 10.91
N ASP A 321 -8.31 16.12 10.30
CA ASP A 321 -7.02 15.90 10.97
C ASP A 321 -7.10 14.94 12.17
N SER A 322 -7.74 13.79 11.98
CA SER A 322 -8.03 12.84 13.06
C SER A 322 -7.61 11.42 12.75
N PHE A 323 -7.21 10.67 13.79
CA PHE A 323 -7.27 9.22 13.80
C PHE A 323 -8.68 8.81 14.17
N VAL A 324 -9.37 8.06 13.35
CA VAL A 324 -10.75 7.66 13.58
C VAL A 324 -10.89 6.15 13.61
N LYS A 325 -11.54 5.64 14.65
CA LYS A 325 -11.91 4.24 14.82
C LYS A 325 -13.37 4.06 14.46
N LEU A 326 -13.63 3.22 13.47
CA LEU A 326 -14.97 2.90 12.98
C LEU A 326 -15.33 1.45 13.33
N THR A 327 -16.56 1.25 13.79
CA THR A 327 -17.12 -0.11 13.91
C THR A 327 -17.42 -0.70 12.54
N THR A 328 -17.44 -2.03 12.41
CA THR A 328 -17.90 -2.78 11.24
C THR A 328 -18.91 -3.86 11.64
N PRO A 329 -19.81 -4.35 10.77
CA PRO A 329 -19.98 -3.99 9.36
C PRO A 329 -20.70 -2.66 9.12
N VAL A 330 -21.30 -2.08 10.15
CA VAL A 330 -21.92 -0.74 10.08
C VAL A 330 -20.93 0.28 10.59
N LEU A 331 -20.62 1.26 9.75
CA LEU A 331 -19.64 2.29 10.05
C LEU A 331 -20.23 3.32 11.02
N ASN A 332 -19.70 3.32 12.25
CA ASN A 332 -19.97 4.36 13.24
C ASN A 332 -18.64 4.72 13.92
N VAL A 333 -18.42 6.00 14.19
CA VAL A 333 -17.28 6.43 15.01
C VAL A 333 -17.46 5.87 16.41
N SER A 334 -16.52 5.02 16.84
CA SER A 334 -16.51 4.44 18.18
C SER A 334 -15.49 5.10 19.10
N ASP A 335 -14.45 5.68 18.52
CA ASP A 335 -13.41 6.44 19.23
C ASP A 335 -12.59 7.27 18.23
N TYR A 336 -11.85 8.28 18.70
CA TYR A 336 -10.98 9.08 17.85
C TYR A 336 -9.88 9.80 18.67
N PHE A 337 -8.85 10.26 17.97
CA PHE A 337 -7.85 11.20 18.46
C PHE A 337 -7.68 12.32 17.45
N THR A 338 -7.71 13.56 17.91
CA THR A 338 -7.43 14.76 17.10
C THR A 338 -6.40 15.60 17.85
N PRO A 339 -5.29 16.00 17.21
CA PRO A 339 -4.24 16.79 17.85
C PRO A 339 -4.77 18.11 18.42
N PHE A 340 -4.18 18.57 19.54
CA PHE A 340 -4.59 19.81 20.21
C PHE A 340 -4.48 21.06 19.33
N ASN A 341 -3.63 21.02 18.32
CA ASN A 341 -3.32 22.11 17.40
C ASN A 341 -3.91 21.92 16.00
N GLU A 342 -4.99 21.14 15.84
CA GLU A 342 -5.63 20.78 14.56
C GLU A 342 -5.94 22.02 13.70
N ASN A 343 -6.41 23.11 14.30
CA ASN A 343 -6.65 24.38 13.60
C ASN A 343 -5.40 24.97 12.95
N THR A 344 -4.23 24.81 13.60
CA THR A 344 -2.94 25.21 13.03
C THR A 344 -2.54 24.28 11.91
N MET A 345 -2.75 22.98 12.08
CA MET A 345 -2.46 21.97 11.06
C MET A 345 -3.29 22.24 9.80
N GLN A 346 -4.60 22.43 9.93
CA GLN A 346 -5.48 22.80 8.84
C GLN A 346 -5.02 24.07 8.10
N SER A 347 -4.67 25.13 8.83
CA SER A 347 -4.29 26.42 8.24
C SER A 347 -2.91 26.43 7.57
N THR A 348 -2.06 25.46 7.89
CA THR A 348 -0.68 25.32 7.37
C THR A 348 -0.50 24.14 6.43
N ASP A 349 -1.57 23.48 6.05
CA ASP A 349 -1.54 22.27 5.21
C ASP A 349 -0.65 21.17 5.83
N ALA A 350 -0.84 20.91 7.10
CA ALA A 350 -0.05 19.96 7.87
C ALA A 350 -0.76 18.61 8.09
N ASP A 351 -1.58 18.20 7.13
CA ASP A 351 -2.41 16.98 7.16
C ASP A 351 -1.91 15.87 8.08
N LEU A 352 -2.73 15.47 9.03
CA LEU A 352 -2.52 14.22 9.77
C LEU A 352 -2.61 13.02 8.84
N GLY A 353 -3.59 13.04 7.93
CA GLY A 353 -3.83 11.98 6.95
C GLY A 353 -2.77 11.83 5.86
N SER A 354 -1.66 12.57 5.90
CA SER A 354 -0.53 12.39 4.99
C SER A 354 0.26 11.11 5.26
N SER A 355 0.27 10.60 6.49
CA SER A 355 0.82 9.28 6.79
C SER A 355 0.09 8.20 5.99
N GLY A 356 0.81 7.17 5.57
CA GLY A 356 0.25 6.10 4.77
C GLY A 356 -0.92 5.39 5.44
N THR A 357 -0.80 5.04 6.71
CA THR A 357 -1.85 4.51 7.58
C THR A 357 -1.31 4.37 8.99
N SER A 358 -2.17 4.02 9.93
CA SER A 358 -1.73 3.62 11.27
C SER A 358 -1.25 2.17 11.29
N VAL A 359 -0.10 1.95 11.88
CA VAL A 359 0.37 0.59 12.22
C VAL A 359 -0.27 0.17 13.53
N LEU A 360 -0.97 -0.96 13.51
CA LEU A 360 -1.58 -1.53 14.72
C LEU A 360 -0.63 -2.54 15.36
N PHE A 361 -0.42 -2.39 16.67
CA PHE A 361 0.43 -3.34 17.38
C PHE A 361 -0.12 -3.65 18.78
N ASP A 362 -0.16 -4.94 19.10
CA ASP A 362 -0.64 -5.44 20.38
C ASP A 362 0.54 -5.80 21.28
N GLN A 363 0.62 -5.16 22.45
CA GLN A 363 1.62 -5.50 23.46
C GLN A 363 1.23 -6.77 24.22
N THR A 364 2.24 -7.53 24.66
CA THR A 364 2.01 -8.68 25.55
C THR A 364 1.44 -8.24 26.91
N ALA A 365 1.84 -7.06 27.38
CA ALA A 365 1.32 -6.41 28.57
C ALA A 365 1.27 -4.91 28.34
N GLY A 366 0.09 -4.30 28.50
CA GLY A 366 -0.15 -2.88 28.22
C GLY A 366 -1.26 -2.66 27.21
N PRO A 367 -1.50 -1.41 26.79
CA PRO A 367 -2.54 -1.08 25.83
C PRO A 367 -2.22 -1.61 24.42
N SER A 368 -3.25 -1.93 23.65
CA SER A 368 -3.13 -2.12 22.21
C SER A 368 -2.92 -0.78 21.54
N LEU A 369 -1.83 -0.60 20.81
CA LEU A 369 -1.40 0.68 20.28
C LEU A 369 -1.69 0.80 18.78
N MET A 370 -1.79 2.03 18.31
CA MET A 370 -1.63 2.39 16.91
C MET A 370 -0.63 3.53 16.77
N ILE A 371 0.11 3.52 15.64
CA ILE A 371 1.19 4.45 15.39
C ILE A 371 0.97 5.09 14.03
N GLY A 372 1.02 6.41 13.96
CA GLY A 372 0.95 7.16 12.69
C GLY A 372 1.76 8.44 12.78
N GLY A 373 2.16 8.95 11.62
CA GLY A 373 2.86 10.22 11.49
C GLY A 373 1.99 11.28 10.83
N SER A 374 2.57 12.43 10.53
CA SER A 374 1.87 13.56 9.90
C SER A 374 2.82 14.47 9.12
N LYS A 375 2.28 15.40 8.32
CA LYS A 375 3.06 16.43 7.62
C LYS A 375 3.81 17.38 8.56
N ASN A 376 3.42 17.47 9.85
CA ASN A 376 4.15 18.26 10.82
C ASN A 376 5.40 17.56 11.38
N GLY A 377 5.66 16.30 10.98
CA GLY A 377 6.80 15.50 11.43
C GLY A 377 6.59 14.83 12.79
N VAL A 378 5.42 14.92 13.39
CA VAL A 378 5.11 14.26 14.67
C VAL A 378 4.66 12.82 14.42
N ILE A 379 5.23 11.90 15.18
CA ILE A 379 4.75 10.53 15.30
C ILE A 379 3.89 10.44 16.56
N TYR A 380 2.67 9.95 16.42
CA TYR A 380 1.71 9.72 17.49
C TYR A 380 1.58 8.24 17.81
N VAL A 381 1.60 7.90 19.10
CA VAL A 381 1.32 6.55 19.62
C VAL A 381 0.07 6.62 20.45
N VAL A 382 -1.00 6.01 19.96
CA VAL A 382 -2.35 6.15 20.51
C VAL A 382 -2.84 4.80 21.07
N ASP A 383 -3.47 4.81 22.24
CA ASP A 383 -4.15 3.65 22.82
C ASP A 383 -5.47 3.41 22.07
N ARG A 384 -5.62 2.25 21.43
CA ARG A 384 -6.84 1.89 20.68
C ARG A 384 -8.08 1.64 21.55
N ALA A 385 -7.91 1.49 22.87
CA ALA A 385 -9.02 1.33 23.80
C ALA A 385 -9.49 2.67 24.39
N ASN A 386 -8.66 3.72 24.30
CA ASN A 386 -8.97 5.06 24.76
C ASN A 386 -8.11 6.05 23.97
N MET A 387 -8.61 6.47 22.82
CA MET A 387 -7.83 7.26 21.87
C MET A 387 -7.57 8.70 22.30
N GLY A 388 -8.21 9.17 23.39
CA GLY A 388 -7.91 10.44 24.03
C GLY A 388 -8.75 11.61 23.53
N HIS A 389 -9.45 11.49 22.41
CA HIS A 389 -10.28 12.51 21.77
C HIS A 389 -9.50 13.78 21.43
N HIS A 390 -10.14 14.94 21.50
CA HIS A 390 -9.51 16.25 21.34
C HIS A 390 -9.43 16.98 22.69
N ASN A 391 -8.28 17.57 22.96
CA ASN A 391 -8.08 18.45 24.10
C ASN A 391 -7.38 19.73 23.60
N THR A 392 -7.91 20.90 23.91
CA THR A 392 -7.45 22.19 23.35
C THR A 392 -6.06 22.65 23.82
N THR A 393 -5.38 21.91 24.69
CA THR A 393 -4.11 22.35 25.30
C THR A 393 -2.97 21.34 25.19
N THR A 394 -3.26 20.05 25.06
CA THR A 394 -2.26 18.98 25.02
C THR A 394 -2.85 17.71 24.44
N ASP A 395 -2.06 16.91 23.76
CA ASP A 395 -2.49 15.64 23.23
C ASP A 395 -2.59 14.56 24.32
N MET A 396 -3.72 13.86 24.34
CA MET A 396 -4.01 12.81 25.31
C MET A 396 -3.64 11.44 24.73
N VAL A 397 -2.39 11.31 24.26
CA VAL A 397 -1.84 10.09 23.65
C VAL A 397 -0.85 9.41 24.58
N VAL A 398 -0.49 8.15 24.27
CA VAL A 398 0.51 7.41 25.04
C VAL A 398 1.88 8.07 24.91
N GLN A 399 2.24 8.46 23.69
CA GLN A 399 3.51 9.12 23.40
C GLN A 399 3.41 9.88 22.09
N GLU A 400 4.17 10.95 21.98
CA GLU A 400 4.44 11.65 20.73
C GLU A 400 5.86 12.19 20.72
N TRP A 401 6.44 12.32 19.52
CA TRP A 401 7.74 12.97 19.32
C TRP A 401 7.87 13.45 17.88
N THR A 402 8.73 14.44 17.66
CA THR A 402 9.09 14.89 16.32
C THR A 402 10.22 14.02 15.77
N ALA A 403 9.99 13.38 14.62
CA ALA A 403 11.00 12.65 13.86
C ALA A 403 11.70 13.56 12.84
N ASP A 404 12.74 13.07 12.18
CA ASP A 404 13.38 13.81 11.09
C ASP A 404 12.53 13.70 9.82
N GLY A 405 11.89 14.81 9.46
CA GLY A 405 11.04 14.92 8.28
C GLY A 405 9.56 14.60 8.51
N LYS A 406 8.77 14.99 7.52
CA LYS A 406 7.32 14.81 7.45
C LYS A 406 6.97 13.37 7.03
N SER A 407 5.86 12.84 7.49
CA SER A 407 5.38 11.53 7.06
C SER A 407 4.52 11.63 5.80
N PHE A 408 4.91 10.86 4.78
CA PHE A 408 4.11 10.58 3.58
C PHE A 408 4.13 9.08 3.26
N SER A 409 4.39 8.26 4.26
CA SER A 409 4.56 6.82 4.12
C SER A 409 3.96 6.10 5.32
N THR A 410 3.65 4.81 5.15
CA THR A 410 3.33 3.92 6.26
C THR A 410 4.64 3.45 6.89
N PRO A 411 4.89 3.66 8.19
CA PRO A 411 6.04 3.05 8.85
C PRO A 411 5.87 1.52 8.94
N ALA A 412 6.96 0.78 9.10
CA ALA A 412 6.90 -0.64 9.42
C ALA A 412 7.26 -0.89 10.88
N PHE A 413 6.75 -2.00 11.45
CA PHE A 413 7.04 -2.37 12.83
C PHE A 413 7.40 -3.85 12.95
N TRP A 414 8.65 -4.14 13.36
CA TRP A 414 9.13 -5.50 13.53
C TRP A 414 10.09 -5.61 14.72
N ASN A 415 10.02 -6.69 15.44
CA ASN A 415 10.93 -7.01 16.56
C ASN A 415 11.07 -5.84 17.56
N ASN A 416 9.93 -5.28 17.99
CA ASN A 416 9.85 -4.11 18.86
C ASN A 416 10.62 -2.88 18.32
N THR A 417 10.63 -2.67 17.02
CA THR A 417 11.28 -1.52 16.40
C THR A 417 10.40 -0.93 15.31
N LEU A 418 10.22 0.39 15.35
CA LEU A 418 9.54 1.17 14.31
C LEU A 418 10.58 1.64 13.28
N TYR A 419 10.29 1.46 12.00
CA TYR A 419 11.09 1.95 10.87
C TYR A 419 10.32 3.06 10.18
N TYR A 420 10.87 4.27 10.19
CA TYR A 420 10.24 5.49 9.70
C TYR A 420 11.09 6.15 8.62
N PHE A 421 10.48 6.51 7.49
CA PHE A 421 11.16 7.13 6.36
C PHE A 421 10.50 8.47 6.04
N GLY A 422 10.74 9.46 6.89
CA GLY A 422 10.24 10.81 6.70
C GLY A 422 10.95 11.55 5.56
N ILE A 423 10.35 12.66 5.13
CA ILE A 423 10.93 13.55 4.12
C ILE A 423 10.66 15.03 4.47
N GLN A 424 11.40 15.91 3.82
CA GLN A 424 11.06 17.31 3.72
C GLN A 424 11.16 17.76 2.25
N PHE A 425 10.19 18.53 1.79
CA PHE A 425 10.20 19.03 0.43
C PHE A 425 11.50 19.76 0.10
N GLY A 426 12.11 19.42 -1.05
CA GLY A 426 13.35 20.03 -1.53
C GLY A 426 14.63 19.52 -0.87
N THR A 427 14.55 18.60 0.08
CA THR A 427 15.70 17.96 0.74
C THR A 427 15.56 16.43 0.70
N SER A 428 16.65 15.75 1.06
CA SER A 428 16.67 14.30 1.20
C SER A 428 16.91 13.94 2.67
N HIS A 429 16.20 12.93 3.17
CA HIS A 429 16.27 12.49 4.55
C HIS A 429 16.69 11.03 4.66
N GLN A 430 17.19 10.66 5.83
CA GLN A 430 17.53 9.28 6.17
C GLN A 430 16.29 8.54 6.66
N GLY A 431 16.24 7.23 6.45
CA GLY A 431 15.34 6.36 7.20
C GLY A 431 15.86 6.20 8.63
N GLU A 432 14.96 6.14 9.60
CA GLU A 432 15.25 6.07 11.03
C GLU A 432 14.62 4.83 11.66
N MET A 433 15.26 4.27 12.70
CA MET A 433 14.70 3.18 13.50
C MET A 433 14.58 3.58 14.97
N PHE A 434 13.40 3.32 15.56
CA PHE A 434 13.07 3.67 16.93
C PHE A 434 12.69 2.41 17.72
N PRO A 435 13.56 1.90 18.61
CA PRO A 435 13.25 0.77 19.49
C PRO A 435 12.11 1.08 20.46
N PHE A 436 11.25 0.08 20.68
CA PHE A 436 10.20 0.07 21.70
C PHE A 436 10.69 -0.64 22.96
N ASP A 437 10.70 0.06 24.08
CA ASP A 437 11.00 -0.50 25.39
C ASP A 437 9.75 -1.15 25.97
N THR A 438 9.69 -2.47 25.96
CA THR A 438 8.56 -3.26 26.47
C THR A 438 8.36 -3.14 27.98
N GLY A 439 9.38 -2.74 28.72
CA GLY A 439 9.31 -2.51 30.16
C GLY A 439 8.68 -1.16 30.52
N MET A 440 8.90 -0.16 29.69
CA MET A 440 8.30 1.18 29.84
C MET A 440 7.01 1.35 29.02
N GLY A 441 6.78 0.52 27.98
CA GLY A 441 5.67 0.65 27.06
C GLY A 441 5.78 1.86 26.13
N MET A 442 7.01 2.28 25.80
CA MET A 442 7.30 3.51 25.03
C MET A 442 8.44 3.31 24.04
N PHE A 443 8.42 4.09 22.97
CA PHE A 443 9.54 4.17 22.02
C PHE A 443 10.66 5.08 22.53
N THR A 444 11.89 4.83 22.10
CA THR A 444 12.93 5.85 22.16
C THR A 444 12.56 6.99 21.22
N THR A 445 12.79 8.24 21.62
CA THR A 445 12.50 9.42 20.79
C THR A 445 13.72 9.88 19.98
N THR A 446 14.87 9.22 20.18
CA THR A 446 16.09 9.39 19.38
C THR A 446 16.29 8.09 18.61
N PRO A 447 16.54 8.15 17.30
CA PRO A 447 16.77 6.94 16.51
C PRO A 447 18.00 6.20 17.00
N SER A 448 17.92 4.88 17.07
CA SER A 448 19.07 4.03 17.43
C SER A 448 20.03 3.82 16.25
N ALA A 449 19.54 3.95 15.02
CA ALA A 449 20.32 4.01 13.79
C ALA A 449 19.53 4.71 12.69
N SER A 450 20.24 5.22 11.68
CA SER A 450 19.68 5.82 10.48
C SER A 450 20.39 5.26 9.25
N THR A 451 19.69 5.27 8.09
CA THR A 451 20.27 4.81 6.82
C THR A 451 21.41 5.71 6.36
N THR A 452 22.37 5.15 5.63
CA THR A 452 23.37 5.96 4.90
C THR A 452 22.83 6.51 3.59
N SER A 453 21.89 5.81 2.98
CA SER A 453 21.17 6.24 1.79
C SER A 453 20.11 7.28 2.14
N LEU A 454 19.87 8.21 1.20
CA LEU A 454 18.95 9.33 1.38
C LEU A 454 17.72 9.13 0.50
N PHE A 455 16.56 9.45 1.06
CA PHE A 455 15.26 9.38 0.40
C PHE A 455 14.73 10.80 0.14
N ARG A 456 14.27 11.03 -1.09
CA ARG A 456 13.62 12.28 -1.50
C ARG A 456 12.10 12.14 -1.34
N PHE A 457 11.35 13.21 -1.61
CA PHE A 457 9.90 13.11 -1.71
C PHE A 457 9.53 11.97 -2.68
N THR A 458 8.79 10.98 -2.31
CA THR A 458 7.78 10.85 -1.24
C THR A 458 8.26 10.15 0.05
N GLY A 459 9.53 9.93 0.25
CA GLY A 459 10.04 9.00 1.25
C GLY A 459 9.95 7.55 0.75
N ALA A 460 9.83 6.62 1.66
CA ALA A 460 9.57 5.22 1.34
C ALA A 460 8.59 4.61 2.35
N THR A 461 7.70 3.75 1.89
CA THR A 461 6.96 2.83 2.75
C THR A 461 7.78 1.55 2.86
N PRO A 462 8.44 1.29 4.01
CA PRO A 462 9.28 0.12 4.16
C PRO A 462 8.43 -1.16 4.28
N SER A 463 8.92 -2.25 3.71
CA SER A 463 8.41 -3.60 3.97
C SER A 463 9.52 -4.43 4.60
N ILE A 464 9.15 -5.40 5.44
CA ILE A 464 10.11 -6.23 6.16
C ILE A 464 9.90 -7.69 5.80
N SER A 465 11.00 -8.36 5.47
CA SER A 465 11.05 -9.82 5.37
C SER A 465 11.90 -10.39 6.49
N ALA A 466 11.45 -11.49 7.10
CA ALA A 466 12.16 -12.16 8.17
C ALA A 466 11.83 -13.66 8.19
N SER A 467 12.74 -14.49 8.69
CA SER A 467 12.50 -15.92 8.84
C SER A 467 11.74 -16.26 10.13
N SER A 468 11.58 -15.28 11.01
CA SER A 468 10.79 -15.34 12.25
C SER A 468 10.53 -13.92 12.77
N PRO A 469 9.72 -13.75 13.81
CA PRO A 469 9.53 -12.43 14.43
C PRO A 469 10.80 -11.72 14.94
N THR A 470 11.95 -12.39 14.97
CA THR A 470 13.19 -11.83 15.55
C THR A 470 14.47 -12.18 14.78
N THR A 471 14.37 -12.87 13.64
CA THR A 471 15.57 -13.44 12.96
C THR A 471 15.58 -13.10 11.47
N ASP A 472 16.76 -12.77 10.96
CA ASP A 472 17.04 -12.49 9.53
C ASP A 472 16.18 -11.35 8.95
N GLY A 473 15.85 -10.34 9.76
CA GLY A 473 15.07 -9.21 9.31
C GLY A 473 15.81 -8.36 8.29
N ILE A 474 15.16 -8.08 7.16
CA ILE A 474 15.63 -7.16 6.12
C ILE A 474 14.56 -6.09 5.91
N VAL A 475 14.95 -4.83 6.00
CA VAL A 475 14.10 -3.69 5.66
C VAL A 475 14.28 -3.38 4.18
N TRP A 476 13.21 -3.48 3.42
CA TRP A 476 13.13 -3.13 2.01
C TRP A 476 12.49 -1.76 1.87
N ALA A 477 13.18 -0.82 1.23
CA ALA A 477 12.68 0.53 1.00
C ALA A 477 12.86 0.90 -0.47
N LEU A 478 11.79 1.42 -1.10
CA LEU A 478 11.82 1.85 -2.49
C LEU A 478 11.96 3.37 -2.55
N GLU A 479 13.12 3.87 -2.99
CA GLU A 479 13.33 5.29 -3.28
C GLU A 479 12.67 5.63 -4.60
N THR A 480 11.69 6.53 -4.56
CA THR A 480 10.88 6.91 -5.71
C THR A 480 10.97 8.40 -6.05
N GLY A 481 11.93 9.12 -5.52
CA GLY A 481 12.09 10.56 -5.75
C GLY A 481 12.39 10.96 -7.20
N SER A 482 12.65 9.98 -8.06
CA SER A 482 12.74 10.17 -9.52
C SER A 482 11.41 9.93 -10.25
N HIS A 483 10.27 10.00 -9.56
CA HIS A 483 8.95 9.66 -10.15
C HIS A 483 8.47 10.60 -11.27
N GLY A 484 9.22 11.67 -11.55
CA GLY A 484 8.74 12.78 -12.37
C GLY A 484 7.77 13.65 -11.56
N THR A 485 7.82 14.94 -11.80
CA THR A 485 6.92 15.90 -11.15
C THR A 485 6.30 16.77 -12.22
N ASP A 486 5.10 17.18 -12.00
CA ASP A 486 4.38 18.20 -12.75
C ASP A 486 4.59 18.12 -14.28
N HIS A 487 3.55 18.26 -15.03
CA HIS A 487 3.60 18.20 -16.49
C HIS A 487 4.76 19.04 -17.08
N GLY A 488 5.74 18.36 -17.69
CA GLY A 488 6.89 18.99 -18.34
C GLY A 488 7.99 19.53 -17.41
N ALA A 489 7.90 19.35 -16.09
CA ALA A 489 8.93 19.86 -15.17
C ALA A 489 10.12 18.90 -14.99
N ALA A 490 9.86 17.61 -14.85
CA ALA A 490 10.88 16.58 -14.78
C ALA A 490 10.33 15.22 -15.26
N LEU A 491 11.10 14.52 -16.08
CA LEU A 491 10.75 13.18 -16.52
C LEU A 491 11.04 12.16 -15.42
N ALA A 492 10.26 11.08 -15.39
CA ALA A 492 10.52 9.97 -14.48
C ALA A 492 11.85 9.27 -14.82
N GLY A 493 12.56 8.89 -13.79
CA GLY A 493 13.77 8.07 -13.86
C GLY A 493 13.64 6.81 -13.00
N PRO A 494 14.66 5.94 -12.99
CA PRO A 494 14.60 4.66 -12.28
C PRO A 494 14.30 4.81 -10.79
N ALA A 495 13.44 3.93 -10.27
CA ALA A 495 13.33 3.70 -8.83
C ALA A 495 14.58 2.98 -8.31
N VAL A 496 14.87 3.11 -7.01
CA VAL A 496 15.97 2.36 -6.39
C VAL A 496 15.40 1.53 -5.23
N LEU A 497 15.47 0.21 -5.38
CA LEU A 497 15.16 -0.71 -4.29
C LEU A 497 16.39 -0.86 -3.38
N HIS A 498 16.21 -0.59 -2.09
CA HIS A 498 17.22 -0.74 -1.05
C HIS A 498 16.88 -1.90 -0.13
N ALA A 499 17.89 -2.60 0.36
CA ALA A 499 17.81 -3.64 1.37
C ALA A 499 18.77 -3.30 2.53
N PHE A 500 18.24 -3.17 3.75
CA PHE A 500 19.01 -2.88 4.96
C PHE A 500 18.87 -4.00 5.97
N ASP A 501 19.91 -4.20 6.79
CA ASP A 501 19.81 -5.07 7.97
C ASP A 501 18.84 -4.45 8.99
N ALA A 502 17.74 -5.15 9.30
CA ALA A 502 16.72 -4.64 10.19
C ALA A 502 17.21 -4.47 11.65
N THR A 503 18.31 -5.10 12.05
CA THR A 503 18.92 -4.89 13.38
C THR A 503 19.74 -3.61 13.45
N ASN A 504 20.16 -3.07 12.30
CA ASN A 504 20.88 -1.82 12.15
C ASN A 504 20.78 -1.29 10.72
N ILE A 505 19.80 -0.46 10.43
CA ILE A 505 19.58 0.09 9.08
C ILE A 505 20.71 1.01 8.57
N GLY A 506 21.70 1.35 9.40
CA GLY A 506 22.95 1.94 8.93
C GLY A 506 23.78 0.99 8.06
N THR A 507 23.45 -0.32 8.07
CA THR A 507 24.05 -1.35 7.22
C THR A 507 23.17 -1.63 6.01
N GLU A 508 23.53 -1.05 4.87
CA GLU A 508 22.91 -1.38 3.59
C GLU A 508 23.52 -2.66 3.04
N LEU A 509 22.68 -3.68 2.81
CA LEU A 509 23.09 -4.99 2.30
C LEU A 509 23.25 -4.96 0.78
N TRP A 510 22.32 -4.28 0.11
CA TRP A 510 22.25 -4.22 -1.35
C TRP A 510 21.31 -3.08 -1.79
N ASN A 511 21.52 -2.58 -3.02
CA ASN A 511 20.55 -1.75 -3.72
C ASN A 511 20.60 -1.97 -5.24
N SER A 512 19.49 -1.68 -5.93
CA SER A 512 19.31 -1.95 -7.35
C SER A 512 20.08 -1.01 -8.28
N SER A 513 20.71 0.05 -7.76
CA SER A 513 21.49 0.99 -8.57
C SER A 513 22.97 0.60 -8.71
N THR A 514 23.44 -0.37 -7.90
CA THR A 514 24.86 -0.75 -7.86
C THR A 514 25.30 -1.47 -9.13
N VAL A 515 24.44 -2.31 -9.69
CA VAL A 515 24.71 -3.08 -10.91
C VAL A 515 23.70 -2.70 -11.99
N PRO A 516 24.12 -2.27 -13.20
CA PRO A 516 23.19 -1.81 -14.23
C PRO A 516 22.11 -2.81 -14.64
N SER A 517 22.39 -4.11 -14.57
CA SER A 517 21.40 -5.17 -14.87
C SER A 517 20.29 -5.26 -13.81
N ASP A 518 20.52 -4.70 -12.63
CA ASP A 518 19.59 -4.75 -11.52
C ASP A 518 18.70 -3.50 -11.45
N ALA A 519 18.88 -2.54 -12.37
CA ALA A 519 18.10 -1.32 -12.39
C ALA A 519 16.60 -1.62 -12.47
N ALA A 520 15.81 -0.97 -11.60
CA ALA A 520 14.35 -1.00 -11.69
C ALA A 520 13.84 -0.18 -12.88
N GLY A 521 12.58 -0.35 -13.23
CA GLY A 521 11.86 0.57 -14.09
C GLY A 521 11.73 1.96 -13.47
N ASN A 522 11.18 2.90 -14.24
CA ASN A 522 10.99 4.28 -13.78
C ASN A 522 10.04 4.36 -12.59
N ALA A 523 10.35 5.25 -11.68
CA ALA A 523 9.68 5.37 -10.39
C ALA A 523 8.21 5.81 -10.51
N VAL A 524 7.40 5.32 -9.60
CA VAL A 524 6.05 5.78 -9.32
C VAL A 524 5.98 6.17 -7.85
N LYS A 525 5.46 7.35 -7.55
CA LYS A 525 5.40 7.83 -6.16
C LYS A 525 4.50 6.96 -5.27
N PHE A 526 4.88 6.81 -3.98
CA PHE A 526 4.13 6.07 -2.96
C PHE A 526 4.01 4.56 -3.17
N THR A 527 4.81 3.97 -4.03
CA THR A 527 4.74 2.53 -4.30
C THR A 527 5.46 1.71 -3.22
N VAL A 528 4.96 0.49 -3.02
CA VAL A 528 5.41 -0.42 -1.95
C VAL A 528 5.84 -1.75 -2.56
N PRO A 529 7.04 -2.26 -2.25
CA PRO A 529 7.45 -3.57 -2.70
C PRO A 529 6.73 -4.69 -1.91
N THR A 530 6.49 -5.81 -2.57
CA THR A 530 5.97 -7.03 -1.93
C THR A 530 7.06 -8.08 -1.85
N ILE A 531 7.27 -8.67 -0.68
CA ILE A 531 8.26 -9.70 -0.44
C ILE A 531 7.56 -11.01 -0.11
N ALA A 532 7.79 -12.04 -0.92
CA ALA A 532 7.20 -13.35 -0.70
C ALA A 532 8.00 -14.45 -1.40
N ASN A 533 8.18 -15.58 -0.73
CA ASN A 533 8.73 -16.81 -1.28
C ASN A 533 10.07 -16.60 -2.03
N GLY A 534 11.00 -15.91 -1.41
CA GLY A 534 12.34 -15.69 -1.93
C GLY A 534 12.45 -14.61 -3.02
N LYS A 535 11.42 -13.81 -3.20
CA LYS A 535 11.38 -12.74 -4.22
C LYS A 535 10.87 -11.43 -3.67
N VAL A 536 11.30 -10.35 -4.33
CA VAL A 536 10.81 -8.98 -4.12
C VAL A 536 10.19 -8.47 -5.42
N TYR A 537 8.92 -8.09 -5.36
CA TYR A 537 8.14 -7.60 -6.48
C TYR A 537 7.99 -6.09 -6.37
N VAL A 538 8.54 -5.36 -7.34
CA VAL A 538 8.64 -3.90 -7.33
C VAL A 538 7.75 -3.30 -8.42
N PRO A 539 6.73 -2.51 -8.05
CA PRO A 539 5.86 -1.85 -9.03
C PRO A 539 6.53 -0.59 -9.59
N THR A 540 6.50 -0.43 -10.91
CA THR A 540 7.10 0.70 -11.63
C THR A 540 6.23 1.15 -12.80
N ARG A 541 6.68 2.17 -13.54
CA ARG A 541 6.12 2.55 -14.84
C ARG A 541 6.95 2.03 -16.02
N GLY A 542 7.74 0.98 -15.81
CA GLY A 542 8.59 0.41 -16.86
C GLY A 542 9.61 1.44 -17.37
N ASN A 543 9.63 1.68 -18.68
CA ASN A 543 10.50 2.68 -19.27
C ASN A 543 9.75 3.97 -19.72
N ASP A 544 8.49 4.15 -19.29
CA ASP A 544 7.75 5.36 -19.53
C ASP A 544 8.32 6.53 -18.73
N ASP A 545 8.51 7.66 -19.40
CA ASP A 545 9.14 8.87 -18.84
C ASP A 545 8.15 9.93 -18.36
N THR A 546 6.87 9.57 -18.22
CA THR A 546 5.72 10.44 -17.93
C THR A 546 5.16 11.21 -19.12
N GLU A 547 5.95 11.48 -20.13
CA GLU A 547 5.49 12.15 -21.36
C GLU A 547 5.07 11.15 -22.47
N GLY A 548 5.06 9.85 -22.16
CA GLY A 548 4.72 8.80 -23.12
C GLY A 548 5.86 8.46 -24.08
N GLY A 549 7.10 8.79 -23.71
CA GLY A 549 8.30 8.49 -24.50
C GLY A 549 8.74 7.01 -24.41
N GLY A 550 8.12 6.22 -23.51
CA GLY A 550 8.41 4.81 -23.32
C GLY A 550 7.65 3.88 -24.26
N THR A 551 7.98 2.60 -24.18
CA THR A 551 7.27 1.50 -24.86
C THR A 551 6.66 0.49 -23.90
N ILE A 552 7.05 0.56 -22.62
CA ILE A 552 6.53 -0.24 -21.50
C ILE A 552 6.00 0.78 -20.49
N PHE A 553 4.68 0.85 -20.33
CA PHE A 553 4.01 1.88 -19.53
C PHE A 553 3.79 1.48 -18.08
N GLY A 554 4.05 0.23 -17.74
CA GLY A 554 4.01 -0.32 -16.39
C GLY A 554 4.77 -1.63 -16.34
N GLU A 555 5.33 -1.96 -15.17
CA GLU A 555 6.15 -3.15 -15.01
C GLU A 555 6.18 -3.59 -13.53
N VAL A 556 6.13 -4.90 -13.31
CA VAL A 556 6.53 -5.50 -12.04
C VAL A 556 7.91 -6.08 -12.20
N ASP A 557 8.90 -5.45 -11.58
CA ASP A 557 10.28 -5.95 -11.54
C ASP A 557 10.41 -7.00 -10.44
N VAL A 558 11.02 -8.13 -10.76
CA VAL A 558 11.16 -9.26 -9.84
C VAL A 558 12.63 -9.48 -9.50
N TYR A 559 12.95 -9.35 -8.23
CA TYR A 559 14.28 -9.57 -7.67
C TYR A 559 14.32 -10.86 -6.84
N GLY A 560 15.48 -11.47 -6.74
CA GLY A 560 15.69 -12.69 -5.96
C GLY A 560 17.13 -13.17 -6.02
N LEU A 561 17.39 -14.36 -5.47
CA LEU A 561 18.72 -14.97 -5.55
C LEU A 561 19.07 -15.31 -7.00
N ILE A 562 20.25 -14.88 -7.43
CA ILE A 562 20.80 -15.17 -8.76
C ILE A 562 21.27 -16.63 -8.79
N PRO A 563 20.93 -17.45 -9.82
CA PRO A 563 21.30 -18.84 -9.94
C PRO A 563 22.81 -19.10 -9.98
#